data_4a0db2f1b6c176b2da978136b1b6a82f
#
_entry.id   4a0db2f1b6c176b2da978136b1b6a82f
#
_cell.length_a   1.000
_cell.length_b   1.000
_cell.length_c   1.000
_cell.angle_alpha   90.00
_cell.angle_beta   90.00
_cell.angle_gamma   90.00
#
_symmetry.space_group_name_H-M   'P 1'
#
loop_
_entity.id
_entity.type
_entity.pdbx_description
1 polymer ?
#
loop_
_entity_poly.entity_id
_entity_poly.type
_entity_poly.pdbx_seq_one_letter_code
_entity_poly.pdbx_strand_id
1 'polypeptide(L)'
;MDFFSVLALLGGLAIFLYGMNLMGDGLAKVAGGKLERILETLTSSPIRAVLLGMGVTAVIQSSSATTVMVVGFVNSGIMKLSQVVGIIMGANIGTTVTSWILSLTGIQSDNFIIRLFKPTSFSPILALVGVILIMFTKSQKKKDVGTIFVGFAILMYGMSAMSGAVEPLADVPEFTGLLVKFSNPLLGVVAGAVLTAIIQSSSASVGILQALCLTGMVPFSAALPIIMGQNIGTCITAILSAIGANVNAKRAAMIHLYFNLIGTVLFMAVFYTVNAAVHFSFMPQAATPAGIAILHSTFNITATLVLLPFGKWLEKLACLTIRDKKEETETAVAADPDFMILESRFLEKPSFAVEQSRNAAKKMAEDSHRTLFTALDLLKHFSADGKKAVEESEKKVDRYEDELGTYLVKLNQKDLSVHDSHSISIMLHCIGDFERISDHGVNIMESAQELHEKGLKFSEKALEELRVMEHAVEDIVDIAYKVYENQDVQLAREIEPLEEVIDELSKELKYRHIQRLRAGECTIEMGFILSDVTTSLERVADHCSNIGVCVTQVHEDSFDTHQHLKQIKHSPDETFYRELELIRRQYQLPTLSEEIAKDKTVTAGA
;
A
#
# COMPACT_ATOMS: atom_id res chain seq x y z
N MET A 1 -44.23 11.65 10.21
CA MET A 1 -43.43 11.87 8.97
C MET A 1 -44.30 11.57 7.77
N ASP A 2 -44.42 12.50 6.85
CA ASP A 2 -44.97 12.19 5.55
C ASP A 2 -43.89 11.48 4.67
N PHE A 3 -44.36 10.94 3.54
CA PHE A 3 -43.47 10.23 2.61
C PHE A 3 -42.31 11.13 2.12
N PHE A 4 -42.54 12.41 1.92
CA PHE A 4 -41.55 13.36 1.44
C PHE A 4 -40.48 13.67 2.49
N SER A 5 -40.81 13.73 3.77
CA SER A 5 -39.86 13.89 4.88
C SER A 5 -38.91 12.67 4.98
N VAL A 6 -39.44 11.46 4.74
CA VAL A 6 -38.62 10.24 4.69
C VAL A 6 -37.64 10.29 3.52
N LEU A 7 -38.12 10.68 2.33
CA LEU A 7 -37.26 10.85 1.16
C LEU A 7 -36.20 11.93 1.36
N ALA A 8 -36.55 13.06 1.99
CA ALA A 8 -35.61 14.13 2.31
C ALA A 8 -34.53 13.67 3.31
N LEU A 9 -34.92 12.87 4.32
CA LEU A 9 -33.97 12.27 5.27
C LEU A 9 -33.00 11.30 4.56
N LEU A 10 -33.52 10.40 3.74
CA LEU A 10 -32.71 9.44 2.98
C LEU A 10 -31.79 10.16 1.96
N GLY A 11 -32.30 11.19 1.29
CA GLY A 11 -31.52 12.03 0.39
C GLY A 11 -30.43 12.80 1.11
N GLY A 12 -30.76 13.39 2.26
CA GLY A 12 -29.79 14.06 3.14
C GLY A 12 -28.69 13.10 3.63
N LEU A 13 -29.06 11.88 4.03
CA LEU A 13 -28.13 10.83 4.43
C LEU A 13 -27.22 10.41 3.27
N ALA A 14 -27.77 10.22 2.08
CA ALA A 14 -26.99 9.85 0.90
C ALA A 14 -25.94 10.93 0.55
N ILE A 15 -26.33 12.21 0.58
CA ILE A 15 -25.45 13.36 0.36
C ILE A 15 -24.38 13.44 1.47
N PHE A 16 -24.78 13.24 2.72
CA PHE A 16 -23.87 13.23 3.87
C PHE A 16 -22.80 12.13 3.73
N LEU A 17 -23.22 10.89 3.42
CA LEU A 17 -22.31 9.75 3.23
C LEU A 17 -21.35 9.99 2.05
N TYR A 18 -21.87 10.53 0.94
CA TYR A 18 -21.04 10.84 -0.22
C TYR A 18 -20.01 11.92 0.11
N GLY A 19 -20.41 13.00 0.78
CA GLY A 19 -19.48 14.06 1.20
C GLY A 19 -18.42 13.56 2.16
N MET A 20 -18.77 12.67 3.10
CA MET A 20 -17.84 12.04 4.02
C MET A 20 -16.82 11.18 3.29
N ASN A 21 -17.26 10.35 2.35
CA ASN A 21 -16.37 9.51 1.55
C ASN A 21 -15.43 10.37 0.68
N LEU A 22 -15.99 11.36 -0.02
CA LEU A 22 -15.21 12.26 -0.87
C LEU A 22 -14.12 13.02 -0.08
N MET A 23 -14.45 13.50 1.11
CA MET A 23 -13.50 14.15 2.02
C MET A 23 -12.42 13.17 2.49
N GLY A 24 -12.83 11.97 2.90
CA GLY A 24 -11.92 10.91 3.36
C GLY A 24 -10.94 10.46 2.28
N ASP A 25 -11.44 10.23 1.06
CA ASP A 25 -10.62 9.85 -0.09
C ASP A 25 -9.63 10.95 -0.49
N GLY A 26 -10.07 12.22 -0.46
CA GLY A 26 -9.18 13.35 -0.68
C GLY A 26 -8.06 13.44 0.37
N LEU A 27 -8.39 13.23 1.65
CA LEU A 27 -7.40 13.19 2.75
C LEU A 27 -6.43 12.01 2.58
N ALA A 28 -6.91 10.82 2.24
CA ALA A 28 -6.09 9.66 1.97
C ALA A 28 -5.13 9.88 0.78
N LYS A 29 -5.63 10.46 -0.33
CA LYS A 29 -4.81 10.80 -1.51
C LYS A 29 -3.72 11.84 -1.18
N VAL A 30 -4.03 12.87 -0.38
CA VAL A 30 -3.04 13.87 0.07
C VAL A 30 -2.00 13.29 1.01
N ALA A 31 -2.40 12.36 1.88
CA ALA A 31 -1.50 11.67 2.80
C ALA A 31 -0.56 10.67 2.07
N GLY A 32 -1.03 10.10 0.95
CA GLY A 32 -0.34 9.07 0.18
C GLY A 32 -0.15 7.79 1.00
N GLY A 33 0.55 6.79 0.47
CA GLY A 33 0.86 5.52 1.15
C GLY A 33 1.78 5.63 2.39
N LYS A 34 2.12 6.85 2.82
CA LYS A 34 2.99 7.08 3.98
C LYS A 34 2.37 6.65 5.31
N LEU A 35 1.03 6.80 5.45
CA LEU A 35 0.33 6.45 6.68
C LEU A 35 0.34 4.93 6.91
N GLU A 36 0.13 4.19 5.84
CA GLU A 36 0.13 2.73 5.84
C GLU A 36 1.54 2.18 6.13
N ARG A 37 2.56 2.75 5.52
CA ARG A 37 3.97 2.41 5.80
C ARG A 37 4.35 2.72 7.26
N ILE A 38 3.83 3.80 7.82
CA ILE A 38 4.03 4.15 9.23
C ILE A 38 3.34 3.12 10.14
N LEU A 39 2.15 2.62 9.77
CA LEU A 39 1.47 1.54 10.49
C LEU A 39 2.30 0.26 10.54
N GLU A 40 2.97 -0.08 9.46
CA GLU A 40 3.83 -1.26 9.36
C GLU A 40 5.06 -1.16 10.28
N THR A 41 5.70 0.02 10.35
CA THR A 41 7.03 0.16 10.96
C THR A 41 7.02 0.60 12.43
N LEU A 42 6.05 1.37 12.91
CA LEU A 42 6.13 2.07 14.21
C LEU A 42 5.36 1.42 15.38
N THR A 43 4.95 0.15 15.29
CA THR A 43 4.08 -0.51 16.27
C THR A 43 4.82 -1.21 17.42
N SER A 44 6.07 -0.88 17.69
CA SER A 44 6.90 -1.54 18.71
C SER A 44 6.48 -1.28 20.17
N SER A 45 5.64 -0.27 20.43
CA SER A 45 5.15 0.09 21.79
C SER A 45 3.62 0.24 21.76
N PRO A 46 2.89 -0.24 22.78
CA PRO A 46 1.43 -0.11 22.86
C PRO A 46 0.95 1.33 22.73
N ILE A 47 1.62 2.28 23.38
CA ILE A 47 1.26 3.71 23.31
C ILE A 47 1.48 4.27 21.90
N ARG A 48 2.61 3.91 21.24
CA ARG A 48 2.85 4.32 19.86
C ARG A 48 1.81 3.72 18.92
N ALA A 49 1.41 2.48 19.12
CA ALA A 49 0.36 1.84 18.34
C ALA A 49 -1.00 2.56 18.52
N VAL A 50 -1.36 3.01 19.74
CA VAL A 50 -2.56 3.81 19.99
C VAL A 50 -2.48 5.16 19.26
N LEU A 51 -1.37 5.90 19.41
CA LEU A 51 -1.20 7.21 18.76
C LEU A 51 -1.25 7.08 17.25
N LEU A 52 -0.67 6.01 16.73
CA LEU A 52 -0.65 5.72 15.31
C LEU A 52 -2.05 5.39 14.77
N GLY A 53 -2.76 4.46 15.42
CA GLY A 53 -4.14 4.12 15.06
C GLY A 53 -5.07 5.34 15.12
N MET A 54 -4.89 6.20 16.13
CA MET A 54 -5.60 7.47 16.25
C MET A 54 -5.29 8.41 15.09
N GLY A 55 -4.02 8.62 14.78
CA GLY A 55 -3.60 9.52 13.71
C GLY A 55 -4.07 9.06 12.33
N VAL A 56 -3.86 7.78 12.01
CA VAL A 56 -4.30 7.19 10.74
C VAL A 56 -5.82 7.31 10.57
N THR A 57 -6.59 6.92 11.59
CA THR A 57 -8.06 7.00 11.53
C THR A 57 -8.55 8.46 11.45
N ALA A 58 -7.92 9.38 12.16
CA ALA A 58 -8.27 10.80 12.08
C ALA A 58 -8.02 11.38 10.67
N VAL A 59 -6.98 10.93 9.98
CA VAL A 59 -6.68 11.36 8.60
C VAL A 59 -7.58 10.66 7.59
N ILE A 60 -7.69 9.32 7.65
CA ILE A 60 -8.52 8.54 6.70
C ILE A 60 -10.02 8.78 6.95
N GLN A 61 -10.40 9.31 8.12
CA GLN A 61 -11.80 9.52 8.55
C GLN A 61 -12.64 8.23 8.58
N SER A 62 -12.00 7.07 8.67
CA SER A 62 -12.67 5.76 8.68
C SER A 62 -11.94 4.76 9.58
N SER A 63 -12.52 4.48 10.75
CA SER A 63 -12.01 3.42 11.63
C SER A 63 -12.26 2.02 11.05
N SER A 64 -13.34 1.84 10.30
CA SER A 64 -13.62 0.58 9.59
C SER A 64 -12.51 0.28 8.58
N ALA A 65 -12.09 1.26 7.78
CA ALA A 65 -10.97 1.10 6.84
C ALA A 65 -9.66 0.76 7.57
N THR A 66 -9.35 1.48 8.65
CA THR A 66 -8.15 1.20 9.46
C THR A 66 -8.18 -0.20 10.06
N THR A 67 -9.31 -0.66 10.58
CA THR A 67 -9.41 -2.01 11.18
C THR A 67 -9.39 -3.12 10.14
N VAL A 68 -10.02 -2.95 8.99
CA VAL A 68 -9.95 -3.90 7.86
C VAL A 68 -8.50 -4.03 7.35
N MET A 69 -7.78 -2.92 7.23
CA MET A 69 -6.37 -2.90 6.87
C MET A 69 -5.51 -3.66 7.89
N VAL A 70 -5.73 -3.44 9.18
CA VAL A 70 -5.02 -4.15 10.26
C VAL A 70 -5.34 -5.65 10.23
N VAL A 71 -6.58 -6.06 9.96
CA VAL A 71 -6.95 -7.46 9.75
C VAL A 71 -6.20 -8.05 8.55
N GLY A 72 -6.06 -7.29 7.45
CA GLY A 72 -5.25 -7.65 6.29
C GLY A 72 -3.76 -7.81 6.63
N PHE A 73 -3.16 -6.87 7.38
CA PHE A 73 -1.76 -6.97 7.82
C PHE A 73 -1.49 -8.20 8.69
N VAL A 74 -2.43 -8.57 9.55
CA VAL A 74 -2.31 -9.79 10.35
C VAL A 74 -2.47 -11.03 9.46
N ASN A 75 -3.37 -10.97 8.47
CA ASN A 75 -3.59 -12.07 7.54
C ASN A 75 -2.37 -12.33 6.65
N SER A 76 -1.70 -11.27 6.19
CA SER A 76 -0.46 -11.33 5.40
C SER A 76 0.81 -11.54 6.24
N GLY A 77 0.71 -11.62 7.58
CA GLY A 77 1.87 -11.80 8.46
C GLY A 77 2.73 -10.55 8.66
N ILE A 78 2.40 -9.42 8.02
CA ILE A 78 3.10 -8.14 8.16
C ILE A 78 3.04 -7.66 9.62
N MET A 79 1.92 -7.92 10.31
CA MET A 79 1.67 -7.44 11.67
C MET A 79 1.38 -8.58 12.63
N LYS A 80 1.97 -8.53 13.83
CA LYS A 80 1.69 -9.49 14.91
C LYS A 80 0.40 -9.11 15.63
N LEU A 81 -0.34 -10.11 16.14
CA LEU A 81 -1.59 -9.91 16.84
C LEU A 81 -1.46 -8.96 18.06
N SER A 82 -0.32 -9.00 18.77
CA SER A 82 -0.04 -8.12 19.92
C SER A 82 0.02 -6.63 19.56
N GLN A 83 0.36 -6.28 18.31
CA GLN A 83 0.44 -4.91 17.82
C GLN A 83 -0.95 -4.34 17.50
N VAL A 84 -1.87 -5.21 17.10
CA VAL A 84 -3.24 -4.88 16.69
C VAL A 84 -4.02 -4.19 17.80
N VAL A 85 -3.87 -4.63 19.04
CA VAL A 85 -4.63 -4.14 20.20
C VAL A 85 -4.55 -2.61 20.32
N GLY A 86 -3.33 -2.07 20.31
CA GLY A 86 -3.10 -0.63 20.41
C GLY A 86 -3.67 0.15 19.22
N ILE A 87 -3.49 -0.37 18.00
CA ILE A 87 -3.99 0.31 16.79
C ILE A 87 -5.52 0.37 16.80
N ILE A 88 -6.20 -0.71 17.15
CA ILE A 88 -7.67 -0.75 17.24
C ILE A 88 -8.18 0.25 18.30
N MET A 89 -7.56 0.28 19.47
CA MET A 89 -7.89 1.25 20.52
C MET A 89 -7.70 2.69 20.03
N GLY A 90 -6.59 2.95 19.35
CA GLY A 90 -6.31 4.25 18.75
C GLY A 90 -7.30 4.63 17.66
N ALA A 91 -7.67 3.69 16.78
CA ALA A 91 -8.65 3.92 15.72
C ALA A 91 -10.01 4.36 16.26
N ASN A 92 -10.46 3.79 17.37
CA ASN A 92 -11.70 4.23 18.05
C ASN A 92 -11.59 5.67 18.58
N ILE A 93 -10.45 6.06 19.14
CA ILE A 93 -10.21 7.47 19.53
C ILE A 93 -10.19 8.37 18.27
N GLY A 94 -9.50 7.95 17.19
CA GLY A 94 -9.41 8.70 15.94
C GLY A 94 -10.77 9.01 15.30
N THR A 95 -11.74 8.10 15.44
CA THR A 95 -13.13 8.30 14.97
C THR A 95 -13.81 9.49 15.64
N THR A 96 -13.42 9.83 16.87
CA THR A 96 -14.03 10.95 17.59
C THR A 96 -13.71 12.30 16.94
N VAL A 97 -12.64 12.41 16.13
CA VAL A 97 -12.31 13.62 15.37
C VAL A 97 -13.46 13.96 14.41
N THR A 98 -14.05 12.95 13.75
CA THR A 98 -15.23 13.16 12.91
C THR A 98 -16.41 13.73 13.71
N SER A 99 -16.65 13.21 14.91
CA SER A 99 -17.70 13.73 15.79
C SER A 99 -17.48 15.21 16.13
N TRP A 100 -16.23 15.63 16.35
CA TRP A 100 -15.89 17.04 16.58
C TRP A 100 -16.12 17.91 15.34
N ILE A 101 -15.73 17.43 14.17
CA ILE A 101 -16.00 18.13 12.90
C ILE A 101 -17.50 18.34 12.70
N LEU A 102 -18.30 17.30 12.92
CA LEU A 102 -19.75 17.36 12.80
C LEU A 102 -20.40 18.24 13.89
N SER A 103 -19.81 18.29 15.07
CA SER A 103 -20.33 19.10 16.19
C SER A 103 -20.34 20.61 15.91
N LEU A 104 -19.54 21.07 14.95
CA LEU A 104 -19.54 22.46 14.51
C LEU A 104 -20.90 22.92 13.97
N THR A 105 -21.75 22.00 13.51
CA THR A 105 -23.13 22.30 13.05
C THR A 105 -24.00 22.86 14.17
N GLY A 106 -23.72 22.49 15.43
CA GLY A 106 -24.44 22.96 16.61
C GLY A 106 -24.05 24.38 17.10
N ILE A 107 -23.14 25.06 16.43
CA ILE A 107 -22.74 26.43 16.82
C ILE A 107 -23.92 27.38 16.60
N GLN A 108 -24.41 27.97 17.71
CA GLN A 108 -25.42 29.03 17.71
C GLN A 108 -24.85 30.24 18.42
N SER A 109 -24.75 31.37 17.72
CA SER A 109 -24.28 32.63 18.30
C SER A 109 -24.74 33.78 17.42
N ASP A 110 -25.08 34.90 18.08
CA ASP A 110 -25.41 36.16 17.41
C ASP A 110 -24.14 36.98 17.06
N ASN A 111 -22.98 36.60 17.60
CA ASN A 111 -21.71 37.21 17.28
C ASN A 111 -21.29 36.91 15.86
N PHE A 112 -21.04 37.94 15.04
CA PHE A 112 -20.66 37.82 13.63
C PHE A 112 -19.43 36.90 13.41
N ILE A 113 -18.41 37.01 14.26
CA ILE A 113 -17.17 36.24 14.14
C ILE A 113 -17.46 34.76 14.39
N ILE A 114 -18.19 34.43 15.46
CA ILE A 114 -18.56 33.03 15.80
C ILE A 114 -19.49 32.45 14.73
N ARG A 115 -20.41 33.26 14.20
CA ARG A 115 -21.31 32.87 13.11
C ARG A 115 -20.57 32.56 11.81
N LEU A 116 -19.43 33.23 11.56
CA LEU A 116 -18.58 32.94 10.41
C LEU A 116 -17.95 31.53 10.49
N PHE A 117 -17.65 31.05 11.70
CA PHE A 117 -17.14 29.69 11.93
C PHE A 117 -18.22 28.61 11.90
N LYS A 118 -19.50 28.98 11.77
CA LYS A 118 -20.57 28.00 11.57
C LYS A 118 -20.42 27.34 10.19
N PRO A 119 -20.46 25.99 10.10
CA PRO A 119 -20.27 25.28 8.83
C PRO A 119 -21.19 25.77 7.71
N THR A 120 -22.43 26.07 8.01
CA THR A 120 -23.38 26.61 7.02
C THR A 120 -22.95 27.96 6.44
N SER A 121 -22.08 28.71 7.12
CA SER A 121 -21.57 30.00 6.66
C SER A 121 -20.30 29.87 5.84
N PHE A 122 -19.36 29.02 6.23
CA PHE A 122 -18.07 28.92 5.53
C PHE A 122 -17.98 27.75 4.53
N SER A 123 -18.81 26.71 4.65
CA SER A 123 -18.78 25.59 3.71
C SER A 123 -19.04 25.98 2.24
N PRO A 124 -19.90 26.97 1.92
CA PRO A 124 -20.05 27.44 0.54
C PRO A 124 -18.76 28.08 0.00
N ILE A 125 -17.98 28.76 0.87
CA ILE A 125 -16.68 29.34 0.50
C ILE A 125 -15.68 28.23 0.21
N LEU A 126 -15.64 27.20 1.06
CA LEU A 126 -14.81 26.03 0.83
C LEU A 126 -15.20 25.30 -0.46
N ALA A 127 -16.51 25.15 -0.72
CA ALA A 127 -16.97 24.55 -1.97
C ALA A 127 -16.49 25.34 -3.19
N LEU A 128 -16.60 26.67 -3.17
CA LEU A 128 -16.13 27.52 -4.26
C LEU A 128 -14.62 27.38 -4.47
N VAL A 129 -13.84 27.49 -3.41
CA VAL A 129 -12.38 27.31 -3.46
C VAL A 129 -12.02 25.92 -3.93
N GLY A 130 -12.71 24.89 -3.43
CA GLY A 130 -12.51 23.50 -3.82
C GLY A 130 -12.76 23.27 -5.32
N VAL A 131 -13.87 23.77 -5.85
CA VAL A 131 -14.19 23.69 -7.28
C VAL A 131 -13.15 24.41 -8.13
N ILE A 132 -12.69 25.60 -7.71
CA ILE A 132 -11.62 26.34 -8.39
C ILE A 132 -10.33 25.51 -8.40
N LEU A 133 -9.95 24.88 -7.29
CA LEU A 133 -8.77 24.03 -7.22
C LEU A 133 -8.90 22.80 -8.13
N ILE A 134 -10.07 22.17 -8.20
CA ILE A 134 -10.29 20.99 -9.04
C ILE A 134 -10.25 21.34 -10.54
N MET A 135 -10.93 22.44 -10.94
CA MET A 135 -11.15 22.76 -12.36
C MET A 135 -9.99 23.55 -12.98
N PHE A 136 -9.33 24.45 -12.23
CA PHE A 136 -8.39 25.42 -12.79
C PHE A 136 -6.94 25.16 -12.43
N THR A 137 -6.60 24.12 -11.62
CA THR A 137 -5.20 23.80 -11.35
C THR A 137 -4.74 22.56 -12.09
N LYS A 138 -3.46 22.54 -12.49
CA LYS A 138 -2.82 21.36 -13.10
C LYS A 138 -2.24 20.41 -12.05
N SER A 139 -1.95 20.88 -10.84
CA SER A 139 -1.33 20.08 -9.78
C SER A 139 -2.33 19.13 -9.15
N GLN A 140 -2.08 17.81 -9.23
CA GLN A 140 -2.94 16.78 -8.64
C GLN A 140 -3.13 16.99 -7.14
N LYS A 141 -2.07 17.29 -6.39
CA LYS A 141 -2.14 17.57 -4.95
C LYS A 141 -3.10 18.73 -4.61
N LYS A 142 -3.16 19.77 -5.46
CA LYS A 142 -4.14 20.87 -5.27
C LYS A 142 -5.56 20.43 -5.60
N LYS A 143 -5.75 19.56 -6.59
CA LYS A 143 -7.06 18.97 -6.90
C LYS A 143 -7.55 18.10 -5.74
N ASP A 144 -6.68 17.29 -5.14
CA ASP A 144 -7.04 16.45 -3.99
C ASP A 144 -7.43 17.30 -2.78
N VAL A 145 -6.73 18.41 -2.51
CA VAL A 145 -7.14 19.42 -1.50
C VAL A 145 -8.49 20.03 -1.86
N GLY A 146 -8.73 20.32 -3.13
CA GLY A 146 -10.03 20.80 -3.63
C GLY A 146 -11.14 19.78 -3.35
N THR A 147 -10.88 18.50 -3.56
CA THR A 147 -11.80 17.40 -3.26
C THR A 147 -12.16 17.33 -1.77
N ILE A 148 -11.18 17.54 -0.86
CA ILE A 148 -11.45 17.63 0.58
C ILE A 148 -12.42 18.78 0.89
N PHE A 149 -12.21 19.96 0.31
CA PHE A 149 -13.07 21.12 0.55
C PHE A 149 -14.49 20.93 0.02
N VAL A 150 -14.64 20.38 -1.18
CA VAL A 150 -15.95 20.05 -1.76
C VAL A 150 -16.63 18.96 -0.94
N GLY A 151 -15.90 17.89 -0.57
CA GLY A 151 -16.41 16.81 0.27
C GLY A 151 -16.92 17.31 1.62
N PHE A 152 -16.16 18.20 2.29
CA PHE A 152 -16.60 18.84 3.52
C PHE A 152 -17.90 19.66 3.33
N ALA A 153 -17.99 20.42 2.27
CA ALA A 153 -19.18 21.23 2.00
C ALA A 153 -20.42 20.36 1.72
N ILE A 154 -20.27 19.30 0.93
CA ILE A 154 -21.33 18.33 0.64
C ILE A 154 -21.77 17.62 1.94
N LEU A 155 -20.83 17.21 2.77
CA LEU A 155 -21.10 16.59 4.08
C LEU A 155 -21.93 17.52 4.98
N MET A 156 -21.56 18.81 5.08
CA MET A 156 -22.28 19.78 5.90
C MET A 156 -23.69 20.10 5.33
N TYR A 157 -23.83 20.10 4.01
CA TYR A 157 -25.12 20.25 3.36
C TYR A 157 -26.03 19.03 3.65
N GLY A 158 -25.51 17.81 3.53
CA GLY A 158 -26.23 16.59 3.87
C GLY A 158 -26.67 16.57 5.35
N MET A 159 -25.79 17.01 6.27
CA MET A 159 -26.13 17.14 7.70
C MET A 159 -27.28 18.13 7.91
N SER A 160 -27.26 19.27 7.25
CA SER A 160 -28.33 20.26 7.36
C SER A 160 -29.64 19.75 6.75
N ALA A 161 -29.58 19.01 5.64
CA ALA A 161 -30.75 18.40 5.01
C ALA A 161 -31.38 17.34 5.91
N MET A 162 -30.57 16.48 6.55
CA MET A 162 -31.07 15.50 7.52
C MET A 162 -31.75 16.18 8.71
N SER A 163 -31.08 17.21 9.27
CA SER A 163 -31.64 17.94 10.42
C SER A 163 -33.00 18.59 10.08
N GLY A 164 -33.10 19.27 8.92
CA GLY A 164 -34.36 19.84 8.48
C GLY A 164 -35.46 18.81 8.21
N ALA A 165 -35.09 17.63 7.72
CA ALA A 165 -36.06 16.54 7.47
C ALA A 165 -36.64 15.94 8.77
N VAL A 166 -35.87 15.95 9.87
CA VAL A 166 -36.30 15.40 11.18
C VAL A 166 -36.89 16.46 12.12
N GLU A 167 -36.73 17.75 11.83
CA GLU A 167 -37.27 18.83 12.64
C GLU A 167 -38.77 18.70 12.92
N PRO A 168 -39.64 18.35 11.94
CA PRO A 168 -41.07 18.17 12.21
C PRO A 168 -41.41 17.00 13.15
N LEU A 169 -40.45 16.08 13.41
CA LEU A 169 -40.65 14.98 14.34
C LEU A 169 -40.61 15.43 15.81
N ALA A 170 -40.10 16.60 16.09
CA ALA A 170 -40.09 17.18 17.43
C ALA A 170 -41.51 17.28 18.03
N ASP A 171 -42.50 17.52 17.19
CA ASP A 171 -43.92 17.68 17.59
C ASP A 171 -44.71 16.37 17.56
N VAL A 172 -44.08 15.21 17.25
CA VAL A 172 -44.74 13.91 17.15
C VAL A 172 -44.58 13.12 18.43
N PRO A 173 -45.65 12.92 19.27
CA PRO A 173 -45.55 12.26 20.55
C PRO A 173 -45.02 10.82 20.51
N GLU A 174 -45.34 10.08 19.44
CA GLU A 174 -44.88 8.69 19.27
C GLU A 174 -43.35 8.64 19.09
N PHE A 175 -42.81 9.62 18.36
CA PHE A 175 -41.34 9.72 18.13
C PHE A 175 -40.62 10.11 19.44
N THR A 176 -41.11 11.12 20.15
CA THR A 176 -40.54 11.50 21.45
C THR A 176 -40.67 10.39 22.48
N GLY A 177 -41.80 9.65 22.47
CA GLY A 177 -41.98 8.46 23.30
C GLY A 177 -41.01 7.32 22.98
N LEU A 178 -40.62 7.16 21.71
CA LEU A 178 -39.60 6.20 21.27
C LEU A 178 -38.21 6.61 21.76
N LEU A 179 -37.84 7.90 21.70
CA LEU A 179 -36.56 8.42 22.20
C LEU A 179 -36.45 8.23 23.71
N VAL A 180 -37.55 8.40 24.46
CA VAL A 180 -37.60 8.14 25.92
C VAL A 180 -37.35 6.66 26.20
N LYS A 181 -37.86 5.72 25.38
CA LYS A 181 -37.56 4.29 25.55
C LYS A 181 -36.06 3.99 25.38
N PHE A 182 -35.37 4.69 24.49
CA PHE A 182 -33.92 4.54 24.33
C PHE A 182 -33.08 5.12 25.47
N SER A 183 -33.70 5.84 26.42
CA SER A 183 -33.07 6.18 27.70
C SER A 183 -32.86 4.95 28.60
N ASN A 184 -33.53 3.81 28.30
CA ASN A 184 -33.15 2.52 28.88
C ASN A 184 -31.76 2.14 28.33
N PRO A 185 -30.75 1.92 29.21
CA PRO A 185 -29.38 1.70 28.78
C PRO A 185 -29.21 0.55 27.79
N LEU A 186 -29.90 -0.56 28.02
CA LEU A 186 -29.81 -1.74 27.15
C LEU A 186 -30.43 -1.50 25.77
N LEU A 187 -31.62 -0.90 25.74
CA LEU A 187 -32.32 -0.60 24.48
C LEU A 187 -31.54 0.45 23.65
N GLY A 188 -30.96 1.46 24.30
CA GLY A 188 -30.13 2.45 23.63
C GLY A 188 -28.87 1.83 22.99
N VAL A 189 -28.18 0.96 23.74
CA VAL A 189 -27.01 0.23 23.21
C VAL A 189 -27.40 -0.64 22.01
N VAL A 190 -28.48 -1.42 22.11
CA VAL A 190 -28.94 -2.26 21.00
C VAL A 190 -29.32 -1.42 19.79
N ALA A 191 -30.05 -0.31 19.97
CA ALA A 191 -30.44 0.59 18.87
C ALA A 191 -29.21 1.17 18.17
N GLY A 192 -28.22 1.67 18.91
CA GLY A 192 -26.96 2.18 18.35
C GLY A 192 -26.16 1.11 17.63
N ALA A 193 -26.07 -0.10 18.21
CA ALA A 193 -25.34 -1.22 17.62
C ALA A 193 -25.99 -1.69 16.30
N VAL A 194 -27.31 -1.87 16.28
CA VAL A 194 -28.03 -2.31 15.07
C VAL A 194 -27.94 -1.26 13.96
N LEU A 195 -28.17 0.02 14.28
CA LEU A 195 -28.08 1.11 13.32
C LEU A 195 -26.69 1.14 12.67
N THR A 196 -25.63 1.09 13.49
CA THR A 196 -24.25 1.15 12.98
C THR A 196 -23.87 -0.12 12.22
N ALA A 197 -24.33 -1.29 12.64
CA ALA A 197 -24.09 -2.55 11.94
C ALA A 197 -24.73 -2.57 10.53
N ILE A 198 -25.91 -1.96 10.38
CA ILE A 198 -26.59 -1.81 9.07
C ILE A 198 -25.84 -0.82 8.18
N ILE A 199 -25.51 0.36 8.71
CA ILE A 199 -24.83 1.43 7.95
C ILE A 199 -23.34 1.08 7.72
N GLN A 200 -22.73 0.27 8.58
CA GLN A 200 -21.31 -0.10 8.59
C GLN A 200 -20.36 1.11 8.75
N SER A 201 -20.86 2.23 9.26
CA SER A 201 -20.10 3.46 9.49
C SER A 201 -20.53 4.10 10.82
N SER A 202 -19.63 4.10 11.81
CA SER A 202 -19.87 4.78 13.08
C SER A 202 -19.93 6.30 12.93
N SER A 203 -19.09 6.87 12.05
CA SER A 203 -19.12 8.31 11.77
C SER A 203 -20.48 8.76 11.22
N ALA A 204 -21.07 7.98 10.29
CA ALA A 204 -22.39 8.22 9.76
C ALA A 204 -23.48 8.08 10.83
N SER A 205 -23.40 7.04 11.64
CA SER A 205 -24.36 6.79 12.73
C SER A 205 -24.32 7.90 13.79
N VAL A 206 -23.11 8.38 14.14
CA VAL A 206 -22.94 9.55 15.03
C VAL A 206 -23.48 10.81 14.38
N GLY A 207 -23.27 11.01 13.07
CA GLY A 207 -23.81 12.14 12.33
C GLY A 207 -25.34 12.17 12.36
N ILE A 208 -26.01 11.03 12.17
CA ILE A 208 -27.47 10.92 12.31
C ILE A 208 -27.92 11.29 13.74
N LEU A 209 -27.22 10.79 14.76
CA LEU A 209 -27.55 11.13 16.14
C LEU A 209 -27.36 12.62 16.40
N GLN A 210 -26.30 13.25 15.90
CA GLN A 210 -26.07 14.69 16.05
C GLN A 210 -27.11 15.51 15.28
N ALA A 211 -27.54 15.07 14.11
CA ALA A 211 -28.65 15.71 13.38
C ALA A 211 -29.96 15.67 14.16
N LEU A 212 -30.26 14.53 14.78
CA LEU A 212 -31.43 14.39 15.69
C LEU A 212 -31.28 15.28 16.93
N CYS A 213 -30.09 15.45 17.48
CA CYS A 213 -29.87 16.32 18.64
C CYS A 213 -30.14 17.82 18.32
N LEU A 214 -30.00 18.24 17.07
CA LEU A 214 -30.33 19.61 16.66
C LEU A 214 -31.82 19.93 16.78
N THR A 215 -32.69 18.93 16.83
CA THR A 215 -34.14 19.12 17.11
C THR A 215 -34.41 19.46 18.58
N GLY A 216 -33.41 19.31 19.48
CA GLY A 216 -33.58 19.53 20.92
C GLY A 216 -34.34 18.42 21.68
N MET A 217 -34.72 17.33 20.99
CA MET A 217 -35.59 16.27 21.54
C MET A 217 -34.85 15.09 22.16
N VAL A 218 -33.57 14.89 21.80
CA VAL A 218 -32.76 13.77 22.25
C VAL A 218 -32.12 14.11 23.61
N PRO A 219 -32.51 13.47 24.71
CA PRO A 219 -31.87 13.73 25.98
C PRO A 219 -30.50 13.02 26.06
N PHE A 220 -29.58 13.51 26.88
CA PHE A 220 -28.32 12.84 27.12
C PHE A 220 -28.50 11.40 27.66
N SER A 221 -29.58 11.12 28.41
CA SER A 221 -29.92 9.80 28.89
C SER A 221 -30.16 8.77 27.77
N ALA A 222 -30.63 9.22 26.60
CA ALA A 222 -30.77 8.37 25.41
C ALA A 222 -29.51 8.38 24.53
N ALA A 223 -28.88 9.55 24.35
CA ALA A 223 -27.71 9.71 23.52
C ALA A 223 -26.51 8.86 24.00
N LEU A 224 -26.24 8.83 25.29
CA LEU A 224 -25.11 8.11 25.89
C LEU A 224 -25.12 6.61 25.55
N PRO A 225 -26.18 5.82 25.84
CA PRO A 225 -26.16 4.40 25.50
C PRO A 225 -26.17 4.14 23.99
N ILE A 226 -26.80 5.01 23.20
CA ILE A 226 -26.75 4.89 21.73
C ILE A 226 -25.31 5.01 21.23
N ILE A 227 -24.51 5.99 21.70
CA ILE A 227 -23.10 6.14 21.34
C ILE A 227 -22.29 4.88 21.67
N MET A 228 -22.51 4.30 22.86
CA MET A 228 -21.84 3.05 23.26
C MET A 228 -22.19 1.91 22.29
N GLY A 229 -23.46 1.81 21.91
CA GLY A 229 -23.91 0.84 20.93
C GLY A 229 -23.29 1.04 19.54
N GLN A 230 -23.17 2.29 19.10
CA GLN A 230 -22.55 2.61 17.81
C GLN A 230 -21.11 2.09 17.69
N ASN A 231 -20.33 2.17 18.77
CA ASN A 231 -18.99 1.60 18.80
C ASN A 231 -19.00 0.06 18.69
N ILE A 232 -19.93 -0.63 19.34
CA ILE A 232 -20.10 -2.08 19.18
C ILE A 232 -20.50 -2.43 17.74
N GLY A 233 -21.45 -1.70 17.16
CA GLY A 233 -21.92 -1.92 15.79
C GLY A 233 -20.83 -1.80 14.73
N THR A 234 -19.82 -0.95 14.97
CA THR A 234 -18.66 -0.79 14.06
C THR A 234 -17.86 -2.09 13.91
N CYS A 235 -17.89 -2.98 14.90
CA CYS A 235 -17.12 -4.23 14.87
C CYS A 235 -17.55 -5.18 13.75
N ILE A 236 -18.78 -5.02 13.22
CA ILE A 236 -19.31 -5.88 12.16
C ILE A 236 -18.42 -5.83 10.90
N THR A 237 -17.85 -4.67 10.57
CA THR A 237 -16.99 -4.51 9.40
C THR A 237 -15.71 -5.32 9.51
N ALA A 238 -15.07 -5.31 10.69
CA ALA A 238 -13.90 -6.12 10.97
C ALA A 238 -14.24 -7.64 10.96
N ILE A 239 -15.40 -8.02 11.50
CA ILE A 239 -15.85 -9.42 11.50
C ILE A 239 -16.10 -9.89 10.07
N LEU A 240 -16.79 -9.10 9.25
CA LEU A 240 -17.06 -9.43 7.85
C LEU A 240 -15.75 -9.54 7.04
N SER A 241 -14.80 -8.62 7.26
CA SER A 241 -13.51 -8.66 6.60
C SER A 241 -12.66 -9.87 7.00
N ALA A 242 -12.89 -10.45 8.17
CA ALA A 242 -12.18 -11.63 8.64
C ALA A 242 -12.76 -12.97 8.13
N ILE A 243 -13.89 -12.92 7.39
CA ILE A 243 -14.45 -14.12 6.75
C ILE A 243 -13.46 -14.63 5.69
N GLY A 244 -13.12 -15.91 5.73
CA GLY A 244 -12.12 -16.50 4.85
C GLY A 244 -10.65 -16.19 5.20
N ALA A 245 -10.38 -15.36 6.22
CA ALA A 245 -9.04 -15.06 6.67
C ALA A 245 -8.45 -16.15 7.56
N ASN A 246 -7.13 -16.08 7.80
CA ASN A 246 -6.43 -16.95 8.72
C ASN A 246 -6.89 -16.76 10.19
N VAL A 247 -6.46 -17.65 11.07
CA VAL A 247 -6.83 -17.65 12.49
C VAL A 247 -6.48 -16.34 13.19
N ASN A 248 -5.31 -15.76 12.91
CA ASN A 248 -4.87 -14.54 13.59
C ASN A 248 -5.64 -13.30 13.12
N ALA A 249 -6.02 -13.23 11.84
CA ALA A 249 -6.89 -12.18 11.32
C ALA A 249 -8.30 -12.23 11.96
N LYS A 250 -8.87 -13.42 12.14
CA LYS A 250 -10.12 -13.63 12.88
C LYS A 250 -9.98 -13.19 14.34
N ARG A 251 -8.84 -13.49 15.00
CA ARG A 251 -8.52 -13.03 16.36
C ARG A 251 -8.44 -11.51 16.44
N ALA A 252 -7.87 -10.85 15.42
CA ALA A 252 -7.82 -9.39 15.34
C ALA A 252 -9.22 -8.76 15.32
N ALA A 253 -10.15 -9.31 14.53
CA ALA A 253 -11.55 -8.87 14.52
C ALA A 253 -12.24 -9.10 15.87
N MET A 254 -11.95 -10.21 16.56
CA MET A 254 -12.48 -10.48 17.90
C MET A 254 -11.92 -9.54 18.96
N ILE A 255 -10.65 -9.12 18.86
CA ILE A 255 -10.08 -8.10 19.74
C ILE A 255 -10.85 -6.79 19.63
N HIS A 256 -11.22 -6.38 18.41
CA HIS A 256 -12.04 -5.18 18.19
C HIS A 256 -13.41 -5.30 18.87
N LEU A 257 -14.08 -6.44 18.71
CA LEU A 257 -15.35 -6.70 19.37
C LEU A 257 -15.22 -6.68 20.90
N TYR A 258 -14.23 -7.37 21.45
CA TYR A 258 -14.05 -7.44 22.91
C TYR A 258 -13.69 -6.10 23.52
N PHE A 259 -12.84 -5.32 22.86
CA PHE A 259 -12.52 -3.97 23.31
C PHE A 259 -13.79 -3.10 23.44
N ASN A 260 -14.62 -3.06 22.40
CA ASN A 260 -15.83 -2.25 22.42
C ASN A 260 -16.89 -2.80 23.36
N LEU A 261 -17.09 -4.12 23.43
CA LEU A 261 -18.09 -4.75 24.29
C LEU A 261 -17.72 -4.59 25.79
N ILE A 262 -16.48 -4.95 26.15
CA ILE A 262 -16.00 -4.85 27.53
C ILE A 262 -15.91 -3.40 27.96
N GLY A 263 -15.38 -2.53 27.07
CA GLY A 263 -15.32 -1.08 27.32
C GLY A 263 -16.69 -0.48 27.56
N THR A 264 -17.70 -0.85 26.76
CA THR A 264 -19.10 -0.41 26.97
C THR A 264 -19.64 -0.89 28.31
N VAL A 265 -19.50 -2.18 28.63
CA VAL A 265 -20.02 -2.73 29.90
C VAL A 265 -19.37 -2.04 31.11
N LEU A 266 -18.05 -1.89 31.11
CA LEU A 266 -17.31 -1.24 32.18
C LEU A 266 -17.68 0.24 32.31
N PHE A 267 -17.69 0.98 31.22
CA PHE A 267 -18.00 2.41 31.22
C PHE A 267 -19.44 2.64 31.72
N MET A 268 -20.41 1.87 31.21
CA MET A 268 -21.81 1.99 31.61
C MET A 268 -21.99 1.61 33.10
N ALA A 269 -21.38 0.53 33.57
CA ALA A 269 -21.44 0.12 34.96
C ALA A 269 -20.93 1.23 35.90
N VAL A 270 -19.77 1.80 35.60
CA VAL A 270 -19.19 2.90 36.39
C VAL A 270 -20.05 4.16 36.26
N PHE A 271 -20.40 4.57 35.02
CA PHE A 271 -21.16 5.79 34.79
C PHE A 271 -22.52 5.77 35.48
N TYR A 272 -23.32 4.71 35.32
CA TYR A 272 -24.64 4.63 35.92
C TYR A 272 -24.59 4.46 37.45
N THR A 273 -23.56 3.79 38.00
CA THR A 273 -23.34 3.72 39.44
C THR A 273 -23.03 5.11 40.01
N VAL A 274 -22.13 5.86 39.36
CA VAL A 274 -21.83 7.24 39.77
C VAL A 274 -23.07 8.14 39.61
N ASN A 275 -23.79 8.01 38.49
CA ASN A 275 -25.00 8.79 38.25
C ASN A 275 -26.09 8.49 39.30
N ALA A 276 -26.23 7.25 39.79
CA ALA A 276 -27.16 6.90 40.83
C ALA A 276 -26.83 7.59 42.18
N ALA A 277 -25.52 7.85 42.44
CA ALA A 277 -25.06 8.54 43.64
C ALA A 277 -25.09 10.07 43.51
N VAL A 278 -24.66 10.60 42.34
CA VAL A 278 -24.44 12.05 42.14
C VAL A 278 -25.64 12.74 41.47
N HIS A 279 -26.50 11.99 40.77
CA HIS A 279 -27.66 12.49 40.02
C HIS A 279 -27.26 13.59 39.04
N PHE A 280 -26.51 13.25 37.99
CA PHE A 280 -26.03 14.19 36.99
C PHE A 280 -27.16 15.01 36.37
N SER A 281 -27.16 16.30 36.59
CA SER A 281 -28.21 17.25 36.18
C SER A 281 -28.35 17.40 34.65
N PHE A 282 -27.33 17.01 33.90
CA PHE A 282 -27.36 17.05 32.43
C PHE A 282 -28.11 15.88 31.78
N MET A 283 -28.30 14.75 32.47
CA MET A 283 -28.93 13.54 31.91
C MET A 283 -30.31 13.77 31.29
N PRO A 284 -31.23 14.53 31.90
CA PRO A 284 -32.52 14.84 31.30
C PRO A 284 -32.47 15.98 30.28
N GLN A 285 -31.35 16.72 30.18
CA GLN A 285 -31.23 17.83 29.25
C GLN A 285 -31.08 17.35 27.81
N ALA A 286 -31.51 18.20 26.85
CA ALA A 286 -31.30 17.93 25.44
C ALA A 286 -29.79 17.85 25.10
N ALA A 287 -29.41 16.78 24.47
CA ALA A 287 -28.04 16.60 24.01
C ALA A 287 -27.72 17.55 22.86
N THR A 288 -26.54 18.12 22.88
CA THR A 288 -26.04 18.96 21.79
C THR A 288 -25.03 18.19 20.92
N PRO A 289 -24.80 18.58 19.67
CA PRO A 289 -23.76 17.95 18.83
C PRO A 289 -22.39 17.96 19.51
N ALA A 290 -22.00 19.04 20.19
CA ALA A 290 -20.76 19.11 20.96
C ALA A 290 -20.79 18.15 22.17
N GLY A 291 -21.93 18.04 22.87
CA GLY A 291 -22.12 17.07 23.96
C GLY A 291 -21.93 15.62 23.49
N ILE A 292 -22.44 15.28 22.30
CA ILE A 292 -22.21 13.99 21.66
C ILE A 292 -20.71 13.74 21.41
N ALA A 293 -20.01 14.73 20.86
CA ALA A 293 -18.57 14.62 20.61
C ALA A 293 -17.76 14.45 21.92
N ILE A 294 -18.13 15.17 22.97
CA ILE A 294 -17.53 15.03 24.31
C ILE A 294 -17.77 13.64 24.87
N LEU A 295 -18.99 13.13 24.86
CA LEU A 295 -19.31 11.80 25.35
C LEU A 295 -18.58 10.70 24.58
N HIS A 296 -18.55 10.82 23.24
CA HIS A 296 -17.88 9.88 22.36
C HIS A 296 -16.37 9.84 22.63
N SER A 297 -15.73 11.03 22.77
CA SER A 297 -14.31 11.13 23.11
C SER A 297 -14.02 10.60 24.51
N THR A 298 -14.81 10.99 25.51
CA THR A 298 -14.65 10.55 26.90
C THR A 298 -14.73 9.03 27.00
N PHE A 299 -15.71 8.42 26.34
CA PHE A 299 -15.84 6.96 26.30
C PHE A 299 -14.59 6.31 25.70
N ASN A 300 -14.22 6.66 24.47
CA ASN A 300 -13.13 5.99 23.77
C ASN A 300 -11.76 6.19 24.46
N ILE A 301 -11.49 7.39 24.98
CA ILE A 301 -10.26 7.67 25.74
C ILE A 301 -10.25 6.86 27.05
N THR A 302 -11.37 6.88 27.82
CA THR A 302 -11.46 6.15 29.09
C THR A 302 -11.34 4.65 28.86
N ALA A 303 -12.07 4.10 27.88
CA ALA A 303 -12.00 2.67 27.55
C ALA A 303 -10.56 2.28 27.14
N THR A 304 -9.87 3.11 26.34
CA THR A 304 -8.48 2.87 25.99
C THR A 304 -7.55 2.91 27.19
N LEU A 305 -7.63 3.95 28.03
CA LEU A 305 -6.79 4.07 29.22
C LEU A 305 -6.97 2.90 30.20
N VAL A 306 -8.21 2.44 30.37
CA VAL A 306 -8.52 1.32 31.27
C VAL A 306 -8.07 -0.02 30.68
N LEU A 307 -8.31 -0.27 29.39
CA LEU A 307 -8.07 -1.57 28.77
C LEU A 307 -6.67 -1.75 28.15
N LEU A 308 -5.93 -0.66 27.88
CA LEU A 308 -4.58 -0.74 27.30
C LEU A 308 -3.60 -1.57 28.15
N PRO A 309 -3.57 -1.45 29.48
CA PRO A 309 -2.72 -2.31 30.32
C PRO A 309 -3.10 -3.81 30.22
N PHE A 310 -4.34 -4.10 29.87
CA PHE A 310 -4.88 -5.45 29.71
C PHE A 310 -4.85 -5.97 28.27
N GLY A 311 -4.08 -5.34 27.39
CA GLY A 311 -4.00 -5.71 25.98
C GLY A 311 -3.65 -7.18 25.73
N LYS A 312 -2.70 -7.74 26.49
CA LYS A 312 -2.35 -9.17 26.45
C LYS A 312 -3.51 -10.09 26.87
N TRP A 313 -4.35 -9.62 27.77
CA TRP A 313 -5.54 -10.37 28.19
C TRP A 313 -6.61 -10.39 27.10
N LEU A 314 -6.82 -9.27 26.40
CA LEU A 314 -7.71 -9.22 25.23
C LEU A 314 -7.22 -10.15 24.10
N GLU A 315 -5.92 -10.17 23.84
CA GLU A 315 -5.29 -11.10 22.91
C GLU A 315 -5.54 -12.56 23.32
N LYS A 316 -5.30 -12.90 24.60
CA LYS A 316 -5.54 -14.23 25.13
C LYS A 316 -7.01 -14.63 25.01
N LEU A 317 -7.95 -13.72 25.27
CA LEU A 317 -9.38 -13.95 25.14
C LEU A 317 -9.75 -14.27 23.68
N ALA A 318 -9.20 -13.54 22.72
CA ALA A 318 -9.38 -13.82 21.30
C ALA A 318 -8.82 -15.19 20.90
N CYS A 319 -7.65 -15.57 21.42
CA CYS A 319 -7.06 -16.89 21.20
C CYS A 319 -7.88 -18.04 21.81
N LEU A 320 -8.53 -17.81 22.96
CA LEU A 320 -9.41 -18.81 23.57
C LEU A 320 -10.69 -19.03 22.77
N THR A 321 -11.22 -17.98 22.15
CA THR A 321 -12.44 -18.03 21.34
C THR A 321 -12.18 -18.61 19.94
N ILE A 322 -11.12 -18.14 19.29
CA ILE A 322 -10.70 -18.63 17.98
C ILE A 322 -9.47 -19.51 18.19
N ARG A 323 -9.70 -20.82 18.21
CA ARG A 323 -8.65 -21.84 18.44
C ARG A 323 -7.94 -22.16 17.14
N ASP A 324 -6.67 -22.57 17.24
CA ASP A 324 -5.92 -23.09 16.10
C ASP A 324 -6.54 -24.43 15.62
N LYS A 325 -6.78 -24.56 14.34
CA LYS A 325 -7.13 -25.83 13.71
C LYS A 325 -5.85 -26.54 13.28
N LYS A 326 -5.69 -27.81 13.62
CA LYS A 326 -4.50 -28.60 13.27
C LYS A 326 -4.20 -28.63 11.78
N GLU A 327 -5.22 -28.57 10.90
CA GLU A 327 -5.07 -28.57 9.44
C GLU A 327 -4.61 -27.23 8.85
N GLU A 328 -4.92 -26.09 9.49
CA GLU A 328 -4.48 -24.76 9.01
C GLU A 328 -3.00 -24.49 9.32
N THR A 329 -2.39 -25.22 10.25
CA THR A 329 -0.96 -25.08 10.59
C THR A 329 -0.06 -25.66 9.50
N GLU A 330 -0.52 -26.70 8.78
CA GLU A 330 0.24 -27.31 7.67
C GLU A 330 0.11 -26.50 6.37
N THR A 331 -1.05 -25.88 6.10
CA THR A 331 -1.25 -25.00 4.93
C THR A 331 -0.66 -23.60 5.12
N ALA A 332 -0.61 -23.08 6.35
CA ALA A 332 0.02 -21.79 6.64
C ALA A 332 1.56 -21.83 6.60
N VAL A 333 2.15 -23.01 6.81
CA VAL A 333 3.61 -23.23 6.63
C VAL A 333 3.99 -23.29 5.15
N ALA A 334 3.04 -23.54 4.25
CA ALA A 334 3.26 -23.62 2.80
C ALA A 334 3.04 -22.27 2.05
N ALA A 335 2.49 -21.25 2.70
CA ALA A 335 2.32 -19.93 2.08
C ALA A 335 3.61 -19.13 2.22
N ASP A 336 4.25 -18.83 1.09
CA ASP A 336 5.45 -18.01 1.04
C ASP A 336 5.12 -16.58 1.51
N PRO A 337 5.79 -16.06 2.57
CA PRO A 337 5.52 -14.74 3.11
C PRO A 337 5.63 -13.61 2.09
N ASP A 338 6.46 -13.79 1.06
CA ASP A 338 6.71 -12.78 0.05
C ASP A 338 5.48 -12.50 -0.83
N PHE A 339 4.59 -13.48 -1.03
CA PHE A 339 3.35 -13.33 -1.81
C PHE A 339 2.14 -12.96 -0.95
N MET A 340 2.21 -13.15 0.37
CA MET A 340 1.13 -12.77 1.28
C MET A 340 0.90 -11.27 1.34
N ILE A 341 1.85 -10.45 0.87
CA ILE A 341 1.71 -8.99 0.75
C ILE A 341 0.76 -8.56 -0.39
N LEU A 342 0.47 -9.45 -1.38
CA LEU A 342 -0.46 -9.21 -2.49
C LEU A 342 -1.90 -9.62 -2.11
N GLU A 343 -2.33 -9.24 -0.93
CA GLU A 343 -3.63 -9.56 -0.38
C GLU A 343 -4.76 -8.81 -1.11
N SER A 344 -5.80 -9.52 -1.58
CA SER A 344 -6.93 -8.92 -2.31
C SER A 344 -7.71 -7.87 -1.50
N ARG A 345 -7.68 -7.93 -0.16
CA ARG A 345 -8.30 -6.93 0.72
C ARG A 345 -7.65 -5.56 0.62
N PHE A 346 -6.37 -5.50 0.26
CA PHE A 346 -5.67 -4.23 0.07
C PHE A 346 -6.15 -3.49 -1.19
N LEU A 347 -6.79 -4.16 -2.14
CA LEU A 347 -7.43 -3.53 -3.30
C LEU A 347 -8.55 -2.54 -2.93
N GLU A 348 -9.08 -2.62 -1.69
CA GLU A 348 -10.01 -1.63 -1.15
C GLU A 348 -9.30 -0.31 -0.76
N LYS A 349 -7.96 -0.32 -0.71
CA LYS A 349 -7.11 0.84 -0.45
C LYS A 349 -6.01 0.90 -1.51
N PRO A 350 -6.32 1.45 -2.70
CA PRO A 350 -5.47 1.35 -3.88
C PRO A 350 -4.05 1.87 -3.67
N SER A 351 -3.86 3.02 -3.03
CA SER A 351 -2.52 3.59 -2.80
C SER A 351 -1.64 2.69 -1.93
N PHE A 352 -2.23 2.01 -0.92
CA PHE A 352 -1.50 1.02 -0.12
C PHE A 352 -1.17 -0.23 -0.95
N ALA A 353 -2.13 -0.73 -1.73
CA ALA A 353 -1.92 -1.88 -2.60
C ALA A 353 -0.81 -1.62 -3.63
N VAL A 354 -0.70 -0.39 -4.17
CA VAL A 354 0.41 0.04 -5.05
C VAL A 354 1.75 -0.04 -4.32
N GLU A 355 1.83 0.43 -3.07
CA GLU A 355 3.08 0.38 -2.30
C GLU A 355 3.50 -1.07 -1.98
N GLN A 356 2.54 -1.96 -1.64
CA GLN A 356 2.84 -3.38 -1.44
C GLN A 356 3.27 -4.06 -2.74
N SER A 357 2.64 -3.74 -3.86
CA SER A 357 3.06 -4.21 -5.18
C SER A 357 4.48 -3.76 -5.52
N ARG A 358 4.84 -2.51 -5.18
CA ARG A 358 6.19 -1.99 -5.35
C ARG A 358 7.22 -2.75 -4.51
N ASN A 359 6.88 -3.10 -3.27
CA ASN A 359 7.73 -3.91 -2.40
C ASN A 359 7.92 -5.32 -2.96
N ALA A 360 6.86 -5.94 -3.51
CA ALA A 360 6.95 -7.24 -4.18
C ALA A 360 7.83 -7.17 -5.43
N ALA A 361 7.64 -6.15 -6.29
CA ALA A 361 8.44 -5.97 -7.48
C ALA A 361 9.92 -5.69 -7.18
N LYS A 362 10.23 -4.98 -6.09
CA LYS A 362 11.63 -4.83 -5.62
C LYS A 362 12.26 -6.16 -5.24
N LYS A 363 11.53 -7.01 -4.49
CA LYS A 363 12.03 -8.34 -4.13
C LYS A 363 12.23 -9.22 -5.36
N MET A 364 11.32 -9.14 -6.34
CA MET A 364 11.47 -9.81 -7.62
C MET A 364 12.76 -9.37 -8.32
N ALA A 365 13.02 -8.05 -8.39
CA ALA A 365 14.25 -7.50 -8.97
C ALA A 365 15.50 -7.97 -8.22
N GLU A 366 15.48 -8.01 -6.89
CA GLU A 366 16.57 -8.55 -6.05
C GLU A 366 16.82 -10.05 -6.31
N ASP A 367 15.75 -10.84 -6.43
CA ASP A 367 15.85 -12.27 -6.72
C ASP A 367 16.38 -12.51 -8.14
N SER A 368 15.93 -11.74 -9.15
CA SER A 368 16.43 -11.79 -10.53
C SER A 368 17.92 -11.42 -10.61
N HIS A 369 18.32 -10.33 -9.96
CA HIS A 369 19.72 -9.94 -9.81
C HIS A 369 20.56 -11.09 -9.20
N ARG A 370 20.12 -11.66 -8.08
CA ARG A 370 20.81 -12.77 -7.43
C ARG A 370 20.92 -14.01 -8.32
N THR A 371 19.87 -14.34 -9.09
CA THR A 371 19.86 -15.46 -10.04
C THR A 371 20.96 -15.30 -11.08
N LEU A 372 21.04 -14.14 -11.72
CA LEU A 372 22.05 -13.84 -12.73
C LEU A 372 23.48 -13.91 -12.16
N PHE A 373 23.74 -13.23 -11.04
CA PHE A 373 25.08 -13.21 -10.44
C PHE A 373 25.53 -14.60 -9.95
N THR A 374 24.61 -15.40 -9.43
CA THR A 374 24.89 -16.78 -9.08
C THR A 374 25.24 -17.60 -10.32
N ALA A 375 24.52 -17.41 -11.43
CA ALA A 375 24.78 -18.10 -12.68
C ALA A 375 26.15 -17.73 -13.29
N LEU A 376 26.56 -16.45 -13.24
CA LEU A 376 27.88 -15.97 -13.67
C LEU A 376 29.01 -16.61 -12.83
N ASP A 377 28.82 -16.76 -11.53
CA ASP A 377 29.80 -17.44 -10.68
C ASP A 377 29.95 -18.94 -11.02
N LEU A 378 28.86 -19.58 -11.45
CA LEU A 378 28.88 -20.98 -11.89
C LEU A 378 29.71 -21.22 -13.16
N LEU A 379 29.88 -20.22 -14.03
CA LEU A 379 30.80 -20.30 -15.17
C LEU A 379 32.26 -20.49 -14.73
N LYS A 380 32.61 -19.95 -13.57
CA LYS A 380 33.95 -20.00 -12.97
C LYS A 380 34.10 -21.25 -12.08
N HIS A 381 33.07 -21.52 -11.26
CA HIS A 381 33.09 -22.57 -10.23
C HIS A 381 31.74 -23.29 -10.17
N PHE A 382 31.53 -24.23 -11.10
CA PHE A 382 30.29 -25.01 -11.12
C PHE A 382 30.08 -25.81 -9.83
N SER A 383 28.87 -25.74 -9.25
CA SER A 383 28.44 -26.55 -8.12
C SER A 383 26.97 -26.96 -8.26
N ALA A 384 26.63 -28.19 -7.82
CA ALA A 384 25.26 -28.68 -7.84
C ALA A 384 24.32 -27.85 -6.94
N ASP A 385 24.84 -27.35 -5.83
CA ASP A 385 24.07 -26.47 -4.91
C ASP A 385 23.80 -25.11 -5.55
N GLY A 386 24.77 -24.53 -6.27
CA GLY A 386 24.59 -23.28 -7.00
C GLY A 386 23.58 -23.41 -8.14
N LYS A 387 23.65 -24.53 -8.91
CA LYS A 387 22.62 -24.84 -9.92
C LYS A 387 21.23 -24.86 -9.30
N LYS A 388 21.04 -25.60 -8.20
CA LYS A 388 19.76 -25.69 -7.51
C LYS A 388 19.27 -24.32 -7.01
N ALA A 389 20.19 -23.48 -6.51
CA ALA A 389 19.86 -22.13 -6.07
C ALA A 389 19.35 -21.23 -7.22
N VAL A 390 19.97 -21.32 -8.42
CA VAL A 390 19.51 -20.62 -9.63
C VAL A 390 18.11 -21.09 -10.02
N GLU A 391 17.87 -22.41 -10.12
CA GLU A 391 16.58 -23.00 -10.48
C GLU A 391 15.45 -22.65 -9.48
N GLU A 392 15.75 -22.61 -8.17
CA GLU A 392 14.79 -22.22 -7.13
C GLU A 392 14.48 -20.74 -7.17
N SER A 393 15.48 -19.90 -7.44
CA SER A 393 15.32 -18.45 -7.53
C SER A 393 14.52 -18.04 -8.76
N GLU A 394 14.81 -18.65 -9.93
CA GLU A 394 14.04 -18.42 -11.17
C GLU A 394 12.56 -18.78 -10.99
N LYS A 395 12.23 -19.98 -10.47
CA LYS A 395 10.84 -20.36 -10.19
C LYS A 395 10.11 -19.37 -9.28
N LYS A 396 10.85 -18.73 -8.39
CA LYS A 396 10.30 -17.71 -7.52
C LYS A 396 10.05 -16.40 -8.28
N VAL A 397 10.95 -16.02 -9.20
CA VAL A 397 10.80 -14.85 -10.06
C VAL A 397 9.63 -15.01 -11.02
N ASP A 398 9.50 -16.19 -11.69
CA ASP A 398 8.38 -16.55 -12.54
C ASP A 398 7.03 -16.44 -11.79
N ARG A 399 6.98 -16.99 -10.56
CA ARG A 399 5.81 -16.84 -9.71
C ARG A 399 5.49 -15.39 -9.35
N TYR A 400 6.50 -14.53 -9.16
CA TYR A 400 6.27 -13.08 -8.96
C TYR A 400 5.64 -12.44 -10.19
N GLU A 401 6.09 -12.78 -11.40
CA GLU A 401 5.53 -12.25 -12.64
C GLU A 401 4.03 -12.55 -12.73
N ASP A 402 3.64 -13.81 -12.53
CA ASP A 402 2.26 -14.28 -12.60
C ASP A 402 1.35 -13.62 -11.53
N GLU A 403 1.74 -13.73 -10.24
CA GLU A 403 0.90 -13.27 -9.13
C GLU A 403 0.83 -11.73 -9.06
N LEU A 404 1.98 -11.07 -9.22
CA LEU A 404 2.04 -9.60 -9.19
C LEU A 404 1.38 -9.00 -10.44
N GLY A 405 1.62 -9.56 -11.63
CA GLY A 405 0.97 -9.13 -12.87
C GLY A 405 -0.56 -9.20 -12.78
N THR A 406 -1.08 -10.35 -12.30
CA THR A 406 -2.52 -10.53 -12.05
C THR A 406 -3.06 -9.53 -11.02
N TYR A 407 -2.30 -9.25 -9.96
CA TYR A 407 -2.70 -8.31 -8.91
C TYR A 407 -2.72 -6.87 -9.43
N LEU A 408 -1.70 -6.45 -10.17
CA LEU A 408 -1.59 -5.11 -10.77
C LEU A 408 -2.72 -4.82 -11.78
N VAL A 409 -3.13 -5.82 -12.58
CA VAL A 409 -4.27 -5.68 -13.49
C VAL A 409 -5.58 -5.41 -12.73
N LYS A 410 -5.81 -6.11 -11.61
CA LYS A 410 -6.98 -5.85 -10.75
C LYS A 410 -6.90 -4.48 -10.07
N LEU A 411 -5.71 -4.08 -9.65
CA LEU A 411 -5.46 -2.80 -9.01
C LEU A 411 -5.65 -1.63 -9.97
N ASN A 412 -5.27 -1.78 -11.24
CA ASN A 412 -5.45 -0.76 -12.28
C ASN A 412 -6.93 -0.45 -12.60
N GLN A 413 -7.85 -1.33 -12.20
CA GLN A 413 -9.30 -1.09 -12.35
C GLN A 413 -9.90 -0.23 -11.22
N LYS A 414 -9.10 0.13 -10.22
CA LYS A 414 -9.52 0.95 -9.08
C LYS A 414 -9.32 2.44 -9.36
N ASP A 415 -9.95 3.29 -8.54
CA ASP A 415 -9.75 4.75 -8.62
C ASP A 415 -8.37 5.14 -8.05
N LEU A 416 -7.43 5.37 -8.95
CA LEU A 416 -6.03 5.62 -8.66
C LEU A 416 -5.68 7.10 -8.78
N SER A 417 -4.71 7.55 -8.00
CA SER A 417 -4.03 8.82 -8.30
C SER A 417 -3.18 8.70 -9.58
N VAL A 418 -2.89 9.82 -10.24
CA VAL A 418 -1.98 9.83 -11.42
C VAL A 418 -0.62 9.22 -11.07
N HIS A 419 -0.09 9.53 -9.89
CA HIS A 419 1.17 8.97 -9.40
C HIS A 419 1.10 7.44 -9.22
N ASP A 420 -0.01 6.93 -8.65
CA ASP A 420 -0.19 5.49 -8.44
C ASP A 420 -0.37 4.76 -9.78
N SER A 421 -1.11 5.37 -10.72
CA SER A 421 -1.28 4.84 -12.07
C SER A 421 0.07 4.75 -12.82
N HIS A 422 0.91 5.78 -12.73
CA HIS A 422 2.27 5.74 -13.29
C HIS A 422 3.11 4.64 -12.64
N SER A 423 3.04 4.48 -11.31
CA SER A 423 3.75 3.42 -10.62
C SER A 423 3.33 2.02 -11.05
N ILE A 424 2.02 1.79 -11.27
CA ILE A 424 1.51 0.52 -11.80
C ILE A 424 2.02 0.28 -13.23
N SER A 425 2.02 1.30 -14.07
CA SER A 425 2.53 1.19 -15.45
C SER A 425 4.00 0.78 -15.46
N ILE A 426 4.85 1.42 -14.64
CA ILE A 426 6.27 1.03 -14.52
C ILE A 426 6.38 -0.43 -14.07
N MET A 427 5.66 -0.83 -13.02
CA MET A 427 5.72 -2.20 -12.52
C MET A 427 5.30 -3.22 -13.58
N LEU A 428 4.17 -2.99 -14.28
CA LEU A 428 3.66 -3.91 -15.31
C LEU A 428 4.64 -4.12 -16.47
N HIS A 429 5.44 -3.10 -16.81
CA HIS A 429 6.45 -3.24 -17.85
C HIS A 429 7.72 -3.92 -17.32
N CYS A 430 8.20 -3.53 -16.14
CA CYS A 430 9.48 -4.01 -15.63
C CYS A 430 9.45 -5.44 -15.09
N ILE A 431 8.28 -5.96 -14.63
CA ILE A 431 8.23 -7.35 -14.11
C ILE A 431 8.60 -8.37 -15.18
N GLY A 432 8.16 -8.19 -16.42
CA GLY A 432 8.55 -9.07 -17.51
C GLY A 432 10.05 -8.99 -17.86
N ASP A 433 10.67 -7.80 -17.75
CA ASP A 433 12.10 -7.65 -17.96
C ASP A 433 12.92 -8.32 -16.83
N PHE A 434 12.48 -8.26 -15.59
CA PHE A 434 13.12 -8.97 -14.47
C PHE A 434 13.01 -10.51 -14.61
N GLU A 435 11.87 -11.01 -15.07
CA GLU A 435 11.71 -12.44 -15.39
C GLU A 435 12.69 -12.84 -16.47
N ARG A 436 12.79 -12.10 -17.59
CA ARG A 436 13.72 -12.39 -18.69
C ARG A 436 15.18 -12.35 -18.26
N ILE A 437 15.58 -11.41 -17.39
CA ILE A 437 16.95 -11.39 -16.82
C ILE A 437 17.21 -12.68 -16.04
N SER A 438 16.23 -13.18 -15.27
CA SER A 438 16.33 -14.44 -14.52
C SER A 438 16.43 -15.65 -15.45
N ASP A 439 15.63 -15.70 -16.52
CA ASP A 439 15.66 -16.73 -17.56
C ASP A 439 17.04 -16.83 -18.23
N HIS A 440 17.64 -15.68 -18.56
CA HIS A 440 18.99 -15.65 -19.12
C HIS A 440 20.04 -16.11 -18.10
N GLY A 441 19.81 -15.90 -16.80
CA GLY A 441 20.61 -16.49 -15.74
C GLY A 441 20.56 -18.04 -15.78
N VAL A 442 19.39 -18.65 -16.01
CA VAL A 442 19.26 -20.10 -16.20
C VAL A 442 20.02 -20.57 -17.43
N ASN A 443 19.91 -19.88 -18.57
CA ASN A 443 20.64 -20.23 -19.80
C ASN A 443 22.17 -20.20 -19.58
N ILE A 444 22.67 -19.23 -18.80
CA ILE A 444 24.10 -19.14 -18.44
C ILE A 444 24.48 -20.31 -17.51
N MET A 445 23.65 -20.65 -16.53
CA MET A 445 23.87 -21.81 -15.64
C MET A 445 23.89 -23.13 -16.42
N GLU A 446 23.01 -23.30 -17.41
CA GLU A 446 23.00 -24.49 -18.30
C GLU A 446 24.30 -24.58 -19.11
N SER A 447 24.78 -23.46 -19.63
CA SER A 447 26.10 -23.38 -20.30
C SER A 447 27.25 -23.75 -19.35
N ALA A 448 27.20 -23.31 -18.07
CA ALA A 448 28.18 -23.69 -17.06
C ALA A 448 28.11 -25.18 -16.72
N GLN A 449 26.94 -25.77 -16.67
CA GLN A 449 26.73 -27.20 -16.46
C GLN A 449 27.33 -28.00 -17.64
N GLU A 450 27.06 -27.58 -18.88
CA GLU A 450 27.61 -28.24 -20.07
C GLU A 450 29.14 -28.24 -20.08
N LEU A 451 29.77 -27.08 -19.74
CA LEU A 451 31.22 -26.99 -19.57
C LEU A 451 31.75 -27.99 -18.55
N HIS A 452 31.07 -28.08 -17.39
CA HIS A 452 31.47 -28.98 -16.31
C HIS A 452 31.33 -30.47 -16.70
N GLU A 453 30.18 -30.86 -17.23
CA GLU A 453 29.89 -32.27 -17.61
C GLU A 453 30.81 -32.79 -18.71
N LYS A 454 31.15 -31.93 -19.68
CA LYS A 454 32.04 -32.25 -20.79
C LYS A 454 33.53 -32.08 -20.46
N GLY A 455 33.86 -31.54 -19.28
CA GLY A 455 35.23 -31.25 -18.89
C GLY A 455 35.90 -30.16 -19.76
N LEU A 456 35.11 -29.31 -20.39
CA LEU A 456 35.59 -28.25 -21.26
C LEU A 456 36.00 -27.01 -20.44
N LYS A 457 37.00 -26.26 -20.95
CA LYS A 457 37.45 -24.99 -20.35
C LYS A 457 37.73 -23.96 -21.43
N PHE A 458 37.36 -22.74 -21.19
CA PHE A 458 37.77 -21.62 -22.02
C PHE A 458 39.30 -21.41 -21.93
N SER A 459 39.92 -20.95 -23.01
CA SER A 459 41.31 -20.52 -22.97
C SER A 459 41.47 -19.29 -22.06
N GLU A 460 42.67 -19.07 -21.51
CA GLU A 460 42.94 -17.89 -20.67
C GLU A 460 42.56 -16.59 -21.36
N LYS A 461 42.85 -16.47 -22.68
CA LYS A 461 42.46 -15.34 -23.52
C LYS A 461 40.93 -15.13 -23.56
N ALA A 462 40.19 -16.20 -23.81
CA ALA A 462 38.75 -16.15 -23.86
C ALA A 462 38.14 -15.80 -22.48
N LEU A 463 38.76 -16.27 -21.39
CA LEU A 463 38.34 -15.91 -20.03
C LEU A 463 38.61 -14.44 -19.69
N GLU A 464 39.74 -13.86 -20.12
CA GLU A 464 40.02 -12.43 -19.94
C GLU A 464 39.02 -11.56 -20.72
N GLU A 465 38.71 -11.93 -21.96
CA GLU A 465 37.71 -11.25 -22.78
C GLU A 465 36.31 -11.35 -22.17
N LEU A 466 35.90 -12.55 -21.75
CA LEU A 466 34.58 -12.79 -21.16
C LEU A 466 34.41 -12.03 -19.82
N ARG A 467 35.48 -11.92 -19.00
CA ARG A 467 35.45 -11.12 -17.76
C ARG A 467 35.16 -9.64 -18.00
N VAL A 468 35.67 -9.07 -19.10
CA VAL A 468 35.35 -7.66 -19.46
C VAL A 468 33.87 -7.51 -19.74
N MET A 469 33.29 -8.44 -20.48
CA MET A 469 31.85 -8.42 -20.80
C MET A 469 31.01 -8.70 -19.55
N GLU A 470 31.38 -9.70 -18.72
CA GLU A 470 30.71 -9.97 -17.43
C GLU A 470 30.66 -8.72 -16.56
N HIS A 471 31.78 -8.00 -16.43
CA HIS A 471 31.86 -6.79 -15.61
C HIS A 471 30.96 -5.67 -16.14
N ALA A 472 30.89 -5.48 -17.46
CA ALA A 472 29.97 -4.52 -18.08
C ALA A 472 28.50 -4.88 -17.82
N VAL A 473 28.16 -6.19 -17.85
CA VAL A 473 26.81 -6.67 -17.57
C VAL A 473 26.48 -6.57 -16.07
N GLU A 474 27.41 -6.86 -15.18
CA GLU A 474 27.24 -6.65 -13.74
C GLU A 474 26.90 -5.18 -13.45
N ASP A 475 27.64 -4.23 -14.05
CA ASP A 475 27.43 -2.81 -13.84
C ASP A 475 26.08 -2.32 -14.41
N ILE A 476 25.68 -2.77 -15.60
CA ILE A 476 24.37 -2.35 -16.17
C ILE A 476 23.19 -2.89 -15.36
N VAL A 477 23.28 -4.11 -14.85
CA VAL A 477 22.25 -4.71 -13.99
C VAL A 477 22.16 -3.96 -12.67
N ASP A 478 23.30 -3.62 -12.06
CA ASP A 478 23.34 -2.82 -10.83
C ASP A 478 22.74 -1.42 -11.04
N ILE A 479 23.03 -0.79 -12.17
CA ILE A 479 22.47 0.53 -12.53
C ILE A 479 20.96 0.39 -12.74
N ALA A 480 20.49 -0.58 -13.53
CA ALA A 480 19.07 -0.80 -13.81
C ALA A 480 18.27 -1.09 -12.52
N TYR A 481 18.83 -1.89 -11.60
CA TYR A 481 18.23 -2.13 -10.28
C TYR A 481 18.08 -0.83 -9.48
N LYS A 482 19.14 -0.01 -9.38
CA LYS A 482 19.11 1.28 -8.67
C LYS A 482 18.14 2.27 -9.31
N VAL A 483 18.09 2.32 -10.65
CA VAL A 483 17.15 3.13 -11.42
C VAL A 483 15.71 2.73 -11.10
N TYR A 484 15.40 1.44 -11.11
CA TYR A 484 14.08 0.94 -10.76
C TYR A 484 13.72 1.23 -9.30
N GLU A 485 14.63 0.93 -8.37
CA GLU A 485 14.39 1.11 -6.93
C GLU A 485 14.13 2.56 -6.54
N ASN A 486 14.94 3.49 -7.06
CA ASN A 486 14.92 4.90 -6.68
C ASN A 486 14.12 5.78 -7.64
N GLN A 487 13.67 5.23 -8.78
CA GLN A 487 13.02 5.97 -9.87
C GLN A 487 13.92 7.12 -10.36
N ASP A 488 15.23 6.86 -10.49
CA ASP A 488 16.24 7.87 -10.83
C ASP A 488 16.38 8.03 -12.34
N VAL A 489 15.69 9.03 -12.89
CA VAL A 489 15.72 9.37 -14.33
C VAL A 489 17.10 9.85 -14.79
N GLN A 490 17.94 10.42 -13.91
CA GLN A 490 19.27 10.86 -14.31
C GLN A 490 20.22 9.66 -14.48
N LEU A 491 20.18 8.74 -13.53
CA LEU A 491 20.96 7.50 -13.58
C LEU A 491 20.51 6.61 -14.77
N ALA A 492 19.22 6.64 -15.14
CA ALA A 492 18.70 5.88 -16.28
C ALA A 492 19.38 6.22 -17.61
N ARG A 493 19.94 7.42 -17.76
CA ARG A 493 20.65 7.85 -18.97
C ARG A 493 22.00 7.14 -19.19
N GLU A 494 22.57 6.58 -18.14
CA GLU A 494 23.84 5.85 -18.19
C GLU A 494 23.65 4.42 -18.76
N ILE A 495 22.42 3.90 -18.79
CA ILE A 495 22.13 2.53 -19.22
C ILE A 495 22.37 2.35 -20.72
N GLU A 496 21.81 3.22 -21.56
CA GLU A 496 21.83 3.05 -23.01
C GLU A 496 23.25 3.11 -23.61
N PRO A 497 24.17 4.05 -23.18
CA PRO A 497 25.55 4.01 -23.64
C PRO A 497 26.30 2.73 -23.21
N LEU A 498 25.97 2.15 -22.05
CA LEU A 498 26.60 0.91 -21.57
C LEU A 498 26.05 -0.32 -22.31
N GLU A 499 24.75 -0.35 -22.64
CA GLU A 499 24.16 -1.40 -23.49
C GLU A 499 24.82 -1.45 -24.87
N GLU A 500 25.01 -0.30 -25.51
CA GLU A 500 25.67 -0.23 -26.82
C GLU A 500 27.10 -0.79 -26.75
N VAL A 501 27.85 -0.52 -25.68
CA VAL A 501 29.20 -1.10 -25.48
C VAL A 501 29.12 -2.62 -25.28
N ILE A 502 28.13 -3.14 -24.54
CA ILE A 502 27.95 -4.59 -24.34
C ILE A 502 27.62 -5.28 -25.67
N ASP A 503 26.80 -4.65 -26.52
CA ASP A 503 26.49 -5.15 -27.86
C ASP A 503 27.74 -5.19 -28.76
N GLU A 504 28.58 -4.17 -28.69
CA GLU A 504 29.88 -4.15 -29.37
C GLU A 504 30.82 -5.25 -28.86
N LEU A 505 30.89 -5.44 -27.55
CA LEU A 505 31.69 -6.49 -26.91
C LEU A 505 31.22 -7.90 -27.34
N SER A 506 29.92 -8.16 -27.38
CA SER A 506 29.34 -9.44 -27.83
C SER A 506 29.82 -9.76 -29.27
N LYS A 507 29.72 -8.80 -30.19
CA LYS A 507 30.16 -8.95 -31.58
C LYS A 507 31.66 -9.22 -31.67
N GLU A 508 32.48 -8.48 -30.94
CA GLU A 508 33.93 -8.62 -30.96
C GLU A 508 34.40 -9.95 -30.35
N LEU A 509 33.80 -10.42 -29.24
CA LEU A 509 34.10 -11.72 -28.64
C LEU A 509 33.82 -12.87 -29.62
N LYS A 510 32.67 -12.85 -30.29
CA LYS A 510 32.29 -13.82 -31.32
C LYS A 510 33.27 -13.80 -32.47
N TYR A 511 33.69 -12.60 -32.94
CA TYR A 511 34.68 -12.45 -34.00
C TYR A 511 36.06 -13.00 -33.60
N ARG A 512 36.56 -12.69 -32.42
CA ARG A 512 37.84 -13.18 -31.89
C ARG A 512 37.83 -14.70 -31.70
N HIS A 513 36.71 -15.27 -31.31
CA HIS A 513 36.57 -16.74 -31.23
C HIS A 513 36.70 -17.39 -32.61
N ILE A 514 36.11 -16.81 -33.68
CA ILE A 514 36.27 -17.30 -35.05
C ILE A 514 37.73 -17.23 -35.49
N GLN A 515 38.51 -16.21 -35.10
CA GLN A 515 39.94 -16.15 -35.37
C GLN A 515 40.73 -17.26 -34.65
N ARG A 516 40.44 -17.51 -33.40
CA ARG A 516 41.05 -18.63 -32.62
C ARG A 516 40.68 -20.00 -33.24
N LEU A 517 39.45 -20.16 -33.69
CA LEU A 517 39.03 -21.39 -34.36
C LEU A 517 39.80 -21.62 -35.65
N ARG A 518 40.03 -20.56 -36.48
CA ARG A 518 40.83 -20.64 -37.70
C ARG A 518 42.31 -20.95 -37.42
N ALA A 519 42.81 -20.48 -36.28
CA ALA A 519 44.16 -20.76 -35.82
C ALA A 519 44.32 -22.17 -35.20
N GLY A 520 43.24 -22.91 -34.98
CA GLY A 520 43.26 -24.21 -34.33
C GLY A 520 43.43 -24.13 -32.81
N GLU A 521 43.24 -22.96 -32.21
CA GLU A 521 43.41 -22.70 -30.76
C GLU A 521 42.15 -23.03 -29.94
N CYS A 522 41.00 -23.27 -30.57
CA CYS A 522 39.76 -23.65 -29.91
C CYS A 522 38.90 -24.60 -30.74
N THR A 523 37.83 -25.12 -30.17
CA THR A 523 36.91 -26.07 -30.82
C THR A 523 35.62 -25.40 -31.23
N ILE A 524 34.88 -25.99 -32.19
CA ILE A 524 33.56 -25.55 -32.61
C ILE A 524 32.58 -25.63 -31.44
N GLU A 525 32.68 -26.66 -30.59
CA GLU A 525 31.82 -26.87 -29.43
C GLU A 525 31.95 -25.76 -28.41
N MET A 526 33.18 -25.33 -28.12
CA MET A 526 33.43 -24.14 -27.28
C MET A 526 32.85 -22.87 -27.88
N GLY A 527 32.76 -22.80 -29.23
CA GLY A 527 32.15 -21.68 -29.93
C GLY A 527 30.64 -21.56 -29.70
N PHE A 528 29.94 -22.70 -29.65
CA PHE A 528 28.51 -22.71 -29.33
C PHE A 528 28.27 -22.21 -27.89
N ILE A 529 28.99 -22.75 -26.92
CA ILE A 529 28.86 -22.37 -25.52
C ILE A 529 29.20 -20.87 -25.33
N LEU A 530 30.28 -20.38 -25.93
CA LEU A 530 30.63 -18.96 -25.88
C LEU A 530 29.55 -18.08 -26.51
N SER A 531 28.99 -18.52 -27.66
CA SER A 531 27.92 -17.80 -28.33
C SER A 531 26.64 -17.72 -27.48
N ASP A 532 26.27 -18.81 -26.81
CA ASP A 532 25.10 -18.87 -25.94
C ASP A 532 25.25 -17.97 -24.73
N VAL A 533 26.41 -18.02 -24.05
CA VAL A 533 26.74 -17.14 -22.93
C VAL A 533 26.74 -15.67 -23.35
N THR A 534 27.46 -15.32 -24.43
CA THR A 534 27.54 -13.92 -24.87
C THR A 534 26.20 -13.38 -25.38
N THR A 535 25.35 -14.24 -25.98
CA THR A 535 24.00 -13.85 -26.38
C THR A 535 23.09 -13.65 -25.18
N SER A 536 23.18 -14.49 -24.16
CA SER A 536 22.42 -14.31 -22.93
C SER A 536 22.82 -13.04 -22.21
N LEU A 537 24.12 -12.69 -22.15
CA LEU A 537 24.63 -11.45 -21.55
C LEU A 537 24.17 -10.20 -22.32
N GLU A 538 24.16 -10.24 -23.67
CA GLU A 538 23.62 -9.17 -24.53
C GLU A 538 22.14 -8.95 -24.26
N ARG A 539 21.34 -10.04 -24.19
CA ARG A 539 19.91 -9.96 -23.90
C ARG A 539 19.60 -9.39 -22.50
N VAL A 540 20.42 -9.72 -21.51
CA VAL A 540 20.31 -9.10 -20.18
C VAL A 540 20.48 -7.58 -20.26
N ALA A 541 21.43 -7.09 -21.06
CA ALA A 541 21.63 -5.65 -21.27
C ALA A 541 20.43 -5.01 -21.97
N ASP A 542 19.85 -5.67 -23.01
CA ASP A 542 18.61 -5.25 -23.68
C ASP A 542 17.47 -5.03 -22.66
N HIS A 543 17.27 -5.99 -21.74
CA HIS A 543 16.23 -5.88 -20.70
C HIS A 543 16.52 -4.79 -19.68
N CYS A 544 17.77 -4.55 -19.33
CA CYS A 544 18.17 -3.41 -18.50
C CYS A 544 17.86 -2.06 -19.18
N SER A 545 18.11 -1.95 -20.52
CA SER A 545 17.75 -0.78 -21.31
C SER A 545 16.22 -0.54 -21.28
N ASN A 546 15.40 -1.59 -21.45
CA ASN A 546 13.94 -1.48 -21.35
C ASN A 546 13.50 -0.92 -20.00
N ILE A 547 14.09 -1.38 -18.88
CA ILE A 547 13.80 -0.86 -17.54
C ILE A 547 14.14 0.63 -17.44
N GLY A 548 15.32 1.05 -17.94
CA GLY A 548 15.75 2.45 -17.96
C GLY A 548 14.79 3.35 -18.74
N VAL A 549 14.40 2.91 -19.94
CA VAL A 549 13.43 3.61 -20.79
C VAL A 549 12.05 3.70 -20.11
N CYS A 550 11.58 2.62 -19.51
CA CYS A 550 10.29 2.59 -18.81
C CYS A 550 10.23 3.64 -17.70
N VAL A 551 11.27 3.73 -16.85
CA VAL A 551 11.34 4.71 -15.76
C VAL A 551 11.40 6.14 -16.30
N THR A 552 12.06 6.37 -17.42
CA THR A 552 12.19 7.70 -18.04
C THR A 552 10.87 8.17 -18.67
N GLN A 553 10.17 7.30 -19.40
CA GLN A 553 9.00 7.67 -20.24
C GLN A 553 7.69 7.83 -19.45
N VAL A 554 7.53 7.18 -18.31
CA VAL A 554 6.30 7.31 -17.51
C VAL A 554 6.07 8.76 -17.05
N HIS A 555 7.09 9.61 -17.09
CA HIS A 555 6.96 11.03 -16.81
C HIS A 555 6.56 11.88 -18.04
N GLU A 556 6.54 11.28 -19.23
CA GLU A 556 6.11 11.92 -20.48
C GLU A 556 4.75 11.36 -20.90
N ASP A 557 3.81 12.21 -21.35
CA ASP A 557 2.42 11.85 -21.68
C ASP A 557 2.26 10.90 -22.90
N SER A 558 3.35 10.36 -23.48
CA SER A 558 3.33 9.45 -24.62
C SER A 558 4.18 8.19 -24.37
N PHE A 559 3.51 7.04 -24.26
CA PHE A 559 4.14 5.75 -23.98
C PHE A 559 4.40 4.98 -25.27
N ASP A 560 5.60 5.15 -25.87
CA ASP A 560 6.08 4.30 -26.96
C ASP A 560 7.60 4.06 -26.81
N THR A 561 7.96 3.00 -26.06
CA THR A 561 9.33 2.60 -25.74
C THR A 561 10.19 2.43 -27.00
N HIS A 562 9.64 1.85 -28.06
CA HIS A 562 10.37 1.63 -29.30
C HIS A 562 10.64 2.91 -30.12
N GLN A 563 9.75 3.91 -30.03
CA GLN A 563 10.00 5.20 -30.70
C GLN A 563 11.06 6.03 -29.96
N HIS A 564 11.07 5.99 -28.64
CA HIS A 564 12.02 6.72 -27.81
C HIS A 564 13.44 6.17 -27.98
N LEU A 565 13.63 4.85 -27.90
CA LEU A 565 14.90 4.19 -28.20
C LEU A 565 15.43 4.53 -29.60
N LYS A 566 14.55 4.54 -30.62
CA LYS A 566 14.94 4.97 -31.97
C LYS A 566 15.32 6.44 -32.03
N GLN A 567 14.71 7.31 -31.26
CA GLN A 567 15.06 8.74 -31.20
C GLN A 567 16.41 8.95 -30.52
N ILE A 568 16.70 8.27 -29.42
CA ILE A 568 18.00 8.31 -28.72
C ILE A 568 19.10 7.76 -29.67
N LYS A 569 18.88 6.59 -30.28
CA LYS A 569 19.86 5.97 -31.20
C LYS A 569 20.04 6.71 -32.55
N HIS A 570 19.05 7.46 -33.05
CA HIS A 570 19.10 8.16 -34.33
C HIS A 570 19.38 9.67 -34.25
N SER A 571 19.31 10.27 -33.10
CA SER A 571 19.66 11.67 -32.84
C SER A 571 20.32 11.82 -31.47
N PRO A 572 21.46 11.13 -31.25
CA PRO A 572 22.13 11.18 -29.95
C PRO A 572 22.72 12.58 -29.72
N ASP A 573 22.56 13.05 -28.50
CA ASP A 573 23.13 14.31 -28.02
C ASP A 573 24.67 14.20 -27.90
N GLU A 574 25.36 15.32 -27.91
CA GLU A 574 26.83 15.39 -27.69
C GLU A 574 27.24 14.70 -26.37
N THR A 575 26.35 14.71 -25.38
CA THR A 575 26.52 14.08 -24.06
C THR A 575 26.58 12.55 -24.19
N PHE A 576 25.69 11.95 -24.98
CA PHE A 576 25.64 10.50 -25.22
C PHE A 576 26.96 9.99 -25.86
N TYR A 577 27.45 10.65 -26.91
CA TYR A 577 28.70 10.25 -27.55
C TYR A 577 29.91 10.36 -26.61
N ARG A 578 29.93 11.37 -25.76
CA ARG A 578 31.01 11.53 -24.79
C ARG A 578 31.00 10.44 -23.73
N GLU A 579 29.82 10.08 -23.22
CA GLU A 579 29.64 9.00 -22.27
C GLU A 579 29.99 7.65 -22.91
N LEU A 580 29.50 7.36 -24.08
CA LEU A 580 29.80 6.15 -24.84
C LEU A 580 31.32 5.96 -25.02
N GLU A 581 32.06 7.02 -25.41
CA GLU A 581 33.51 6.95 -25.52
C GLU A 581 34.25 6.72 -24.19
N LEU A 582 33.73 7.24 -23.08
CA LEU A 582 34.29 6.99 -21.76
C LEU A 582 34.10 5.53 -21.36
N ILE A 583 32.88 4.99 -21.57
CA ILE A 583 32.53 3.60 -21.27
C ILE A 583 33.32 2.63 -22.15
N ARG A 584 33.47 2.91 -23.46
CA ARG A 584 34.34 2.11 -24.36
C ARG A 584 35.79 2.02 -23.89
N ARG A 585 36.33 3.08 -23.29
CA ARG A 585 37.68 3.06 -22.71
C ARG A 585 37.74 2.24 -21.39
N GLN A 586 36.66 2.22 -20.64
CA GLN A 586 36.59 1.45 -19.40
C GLN A 586 36.57 -0.07 -19.67
N TYR A 587 35.83 -0.51 -20.69
CA TYR A 587 35.65 -1.92 -21.04
C TYR A 587 36.42 -2.33 -22.31
N GLN A 588 37.67 -1.88 -22.43
CA GLN A 588 38.51 -2.29 -23.54
C GLN A 588 38.96 -3.74 -23.41
N LEU A 589 38.78 -4.51 -24.50
CA LEU A 589 39.36 -5.85 -24.61
C LEU A 589 40.89 -5.75 -24.80
N PRO A 590 41.67 -6.75 -24.31
CA PRO A 590 43.11 -6.81 -24.53
C PRO A 590 43.46 -6.69 -26.02
N THR A 591 44.52 -5.93 -26.34
CA THR A 591 44.93 -5.74 -27.75
C THR A 591 45.54 -7.02 -28.32
N LEU A 592 45.18 -7.38 -29.56
CA LEU A 592 45.74 -8.56 -30.24
C LEU A 592 47.28 -8.56 -30.30
N SER A 593 47.94 -7.40 -30.25
CA SER A 593 49.41 -7.25 -30.22
C SER A 593 50.00 -7.56 -28.82
N GLU A 594 49.32 -7.31 -27.74
CA GLU A 594 49.72 -7.69 -26.37
C GLU A 594 49.53 -9.19 -26.16
N GLU A 595 48.56 -9.80 -26.78
CA GLU A 595 48.37 -11.27 -26.81
C GLU A 595 49.56 -11.98 -27.43
N ILE A 596 50.11 -11.49 -28.52
CA ILE A 596 51.32 -12.05 -29.18
C ILE A 596 52.58 -11.86 -28.33
N ALA A 597 52.66 -10.80 -27.56
CA ALA A 597 53.81 -10.53 -26.68
C ALA A 597 53.81 -11.43 -25.41
N LYS A 598 52.65 -11.72 -24.83
CA LYS A 598 52.53 -12.66 -23.70
C LYS A 598 52.85 -14.10 -24.08
N ASP A 599 52.41 -14.56 -25.23
CA ASP A 599 52.68 -15.91 -25.75
C ASP A 599 54.17 -16.15 -26.02
N LYS A 600 54.91 -15.13 -26.48
CA LYS A 600 56.37 -15.22 -26.67
C LYS A 600 57.16 -15.27 -25.39
N THR A 601 56.63 -14.78 -24.29
CA THR A 601 57.27 -14.86 -22.97
C THR A 601 57.04 -16.21 -22.30
N VAL A 602 55.94 -16.91 -22.54
CA VAL A 602 55.65 -18.24 -22.03
C VAL A 602 56.46 -19.32 -22.80
N THR A 603 56.64 -19.17 -24.11
CA THR A 603 57.43 -20.13 -24.92
C THR A 603 58.94 -19.93 -24.83
N ALA A 604 59.44 -18.80 -24.30
CA ALA A 604 60.85 -18.57 -24.08
C ALA A 604 61.35 -19.01 -22.67
N GLY A 605 60.47 -19.50 -21.81
CA GLY A 605 60.73 -19.98 -20.45
C GLY A 605 60.54 -21.49 -20.24
N ALA A 606 60.31 -22.30 -21.35
CA ALA A 606 60.18 -23.76 -21.28
C ALA A 606 61.44 -24.46 -21.81
#